data_eea90eaa7306dcb7ea2dff34ce1efbc3
#
_entry.id   eea90eaa7306dcb7ea2dff34ce1efbc3
#
_cell.length_a   1.000
_cell.length_b   1.000
_cell.length_c   1.000
_cell.angle_alpha   90.00
_cell.angle_beta   90.00
_cell.angle_gamma   90.00
#
_symmetry.space_group_name_H-M   'P 1'
#
loop_
_entity.id
_entity.type
_entity.pdbx_description
1 polymer ?
#
loop_
_entity_poly.entity_id
_entity_poly.type
_entity_poly.pdbx_seq_one_letter_code
_entity_poly.pdbx_strand_id
1 'polypeptide(L)'
;IRRPPRSTLFPYTTLSDLGPTGVGKTELSKALAEAVFGSEQAMIRVDMSEYMEKHSVSKMIGSPPGYVGYDEGGQLSEKVRRNPYSVLLFDEIEKAHPDVFNILLQVLDDGHITDAHGRKVDFKQTIIIMTSNVGAQAIIEPKKLGFMSQDNEKQDYERMKSGVMEEVRRLFKPEFLNRIDEIMVFHPLKKPEIRKIVNILLKNLEKRCAEQMGIQLKITDTVRS
;
A
#
# COMPACT_ATOMS: atom_id res chain seq x y z
N ILE A 1 18.94 13.70 17.23
CA ILE A 1 18.39 12.76 18.23
C ILE A 1 18.41 11.40 17.57
N ARG A 2 19.27 10.47 18.04
CA ARG A 2 19.34 9.10 17.54
C ARG A 2 18.05 8.40 17.91
N ARG A 3 17.35 7.80 16.92
CA ARG A 3 16.24 6.87 17.16
C ARG A 3 16.70 5.79 18.14
N PRO A 4 15.89 5.37 19.14
CA PRO A 4 16.23 4.22 19.98
C PRO A 4 16.38 2.96 19.11
N PRO A 5 17.26 2.01 19.47
CA PRO A 5 17.40 0.77 18.72
C PRO A 5 16.07 0.04 18.70
N ARG A 6 15.56 -0.24 17.50
CA ARG A 6 14.32 -0.98 17.27
C ARG A 6 14.48 -2.38 17.86
N SER A 7 13.62 -2.72 18.80
CA SER A 7 13.55 -4.09 19.32
C SER A 7 13.10 -5.02 18.17
N THR A 8 13.72 -6.17 18.08
CA THR A 8 13.65 -7.18 17.02
C THR A 8 12.31 -7.91 16.85
N LEU A 9 11.20 -7.36 17.33
CA LEU A 9 9.85 -7.87 17.20
C LEU A 9 8.98 -6.77 16.57
N PHE A 10 8.98 -6.74 15.26
CA PHE A 10 8.08 -5.98 14.38
C PHE A 10 7.43 -4.72 14.98
N PRO A 11 8.16 -3.64 15.20
CA PRO A 11 7.53 -2.36 15.43
C PRO A 11 7.26 -1.74 14.07
N TYR A 12 5.99 -1.49 13.81
CA TYR A 12 5.46 -0.85 12.60
C TYR A 12 6.51 -0.55 11.54
N THR A 13 6.54 -1.41 10.52
CA THR A 13 7.38 -1.24 9.34
C THR A 13 6.55 -0.47 8.33
N THR A 14 7.10 0.62 7.85
CA THR A 14 6.48 1.39 6.77
C THR A 14 7.12 0.98 5.45
N LEU A 15 6.32 0.35 4.59
CA LEU A 15 6.69 0.01 3.22
C LEU A 15 5.99 0.98 2.28
N SER A 16 6.69 1.51 1.30
CA SER A 16 6.09 2.30 0.24
C SER A 16 6.24 1.58 -1.09
N ASP A 17 5.12 1.18 -1.69
CA ASP A 17 5.05 0.43 -2.93
C ASP A 17 4.77 1.37 -4.10
N LEU A 18 5.78 1.62 -4.92
CA LEU A 18 5.69 2.50 -6.09
C LEU A 18 5.66 1.69 -7.38
N GLY A 19 4.75 2.03 -8.31
CA GLY A 19 4.71 1.36 -9.60
C GLY A 19 3.36 1.42 -10.30
N PRO A 20 3.27 0.89 -11.53
CA PRO A 20 2.05 0.90 -12.31
C PRO A 20 0.92 0.11 -11.65
N THR A 21 -0.32 0.38 -12.07
CA THR A 21 -1.49 -0.34 -11.58
C THR A 21 -1.45 -1.81 -12.03
N GLY A 22 -1.94 -2.73 -11.20
CA GLY A 22 -2.09 -4.14 -11.57
C GLY A 22 -0.84 -5.02 -11.43
N VAL A 23 0.26 -4.52 -10.85
CA VAL A 23 1.50 -5.30 -10.64
C VAL A 23 1.49 -6.16 -9.36
N GLY A 24 0.39 -6.15 -8.59
CA GLY A 24 0.24 -7.00 -7.40
C GLY A 24 0.49 -6.33 -6.06
N LYS A 25 0.54 -5.00 -5.98
CA LYS A 25 0.75 -4.24 -4.72
C LYS A 25 -0.22 -4.66 -3.61
N THR A 26 -1.51 -4.70 -3.91
CA THR A 26 -2.56 -5.12 -2.95
C THR A 26 -2.44 -6.60 -2.56
N GLU A 27 -2.07 -7.48 -3.50
CA GLU A 27 -1.89 -8.91 -3.21
C GLU A 27 -0.67 -9.16 -2.31
N LEU A 28 0.40 -8.38 -2.46
CA LEU A 28 1.53 -8.42 -1.53
C LEU A 28 1.09 -8.07 -0.11
N SER A 29 0.25 -7.03 0.05
CA SER A 29 -0.27 -6.62 1.36
C SER A 29 -1.12 -7.70 2.02
N LYS A 30 -1.95 -8.43 1.24
CA LYS A 30 -2.72 -9.58 1.74
C LYS A 30 -1.82 -10.73 2.15
N ALA A 31 -0.86 -11.10 1.28
CA ALA A 31 0.09 -12.16 1.59
C ALA A 31 0.91 -11.85 2.85
N LEU A 32 1.27 -10.58 3.07
CA LEU A 32 1.95 -10.15 4.27
C LEU A 32 1.04 -10.26 5.52
N ALA A 33 -0.24 -9.88 5.40
CA ALA A 33 -1.21 -10.03 6.48
C ALA A 33 -1.40 -11.51 6.87
N GLU A 34 -1.49 -12.40 5.89
CA GLU A 34 -1.56 -13.84 6.13
C GLU A 34 -0.29 -14.38 6.79
N ALA A 35 0.89 -14.01 6.28
CA ALA A 35 2.17 -14.49 6.77
C ALA A 35 2.48 -14.03 8.21
N VAL A 36 2.12 -12.78 8.56
CA VAL A 36 2.47 -12.19 9.86
C VAL A 36 1.37 -12.39 10.89
N PHE A 37 0.12 -12.22 10.49
CA PHE A 37 -1.04 -12.25 11.40
C PHE A 37 -1.94 -13.47 11.22
N GLY A 38 -1.58 -14.38 10.30
CA GLY A 38 -2.29 -15.65 10.10
C GLY A 38 -3.61 -15.54 9.35
N SER A 39 -3.96 -14.37 8.80
CA SER A 39 -5.20 -14.17 8.06
C SER A 39 -5.10 -12.99 7.09
N GLU A 40 -5.54 -13.17 5.85
CA GLU A 40 -5.72 -12.06 4.90
C GLU A 40 -6.72 -11.00 5.40
N GLN A 41 -7.66 -11.39 6.29
CA GLN A 41 -8.64 -10.48 6.88
C GLN A 41 -8.02 -9.51 7.90
N ALA A 42 -6.79 -9.78 8.36
CA ALA A 42 -6.03 -8.84 9.18
C ALA A 42 -5.49 -7.65 8.37
N MET A 43 -5.95 -7.45 7.14
CA MET A 43 -5.64 -6.27 6.32
C MET A 43 -6.79 -5.26 6.38
N ILE A 44 -6.44 -4.02 6.73
CA ILE A 44 -7.33 -2.85 6.68
C ILE A 44 -6.91 -2.01 5.48
N ARG A 45 -7.72 -1.98 4.43
CA ARG A 45 -7.50 -1.12 3.27
C ARG A 45 -8.20 0.21 3.45
N VAL A 46 -7.48 1.28 3.14
CA VAL A 46 -7.96 2.67 3.13
C VAL A 46 -7.59 3.27 1.78
N ASP A 47 -8.60 3.55 0.96
CA ASP A 47 -8.42 4.19 -0.34
C ASP A 47 -8.32 5.70 -0.16
N MET A 48 -7.18 6.28 -0.54
CA MET A 48 -6.92 7.71 -0.34
C MET A 48 -7.71 8.60 -1.29
N SER A 49 -8.30 8.06 -2.35
CA SER A 49 -9.25 8.81 -3.19
C SER A 49 -10.52 9.24 -2.44
N GLU A 50 -10.89 8.56 -1.36
CA GLU A 50 -11.98 8.98 -0.47
C GLU A 50 -11.59 10.13 0.48
N TYR A 51 -10.30 10.48 0.53
CA TYR A 51 -9.70 11.45 1.45
C TYR A 51 -9.04 12.63 0.74
N MET A 52 -9.57 13.04 -0.41
CA MET A 52 -9.05 14.15 -1.22
C MET A 52 -9.43 15.52 -0.68
N GLU A 53 -10.51 15.62 0.10
CA GLU A 53 -11.06 16.89 0.55
C GLU A 53 -10.61 17.25 1.98
N LYS A 54 -10.61 18.54 2.31
CA LYS A 54 -10.16 19.06 3.61
C LYS A 54 -10.87 18.42 4.82
N HIS A 55 -12.17 18.12 4.71
CA HIS A 55 -12.91 17.46 5.77
C HIS A 55 -12.65 15.95 5.91
N SER A 56 -11.81 15.39 5.06
CA SER A 56 -11.47 13.97 5.08
C SER A 56 -10.75 13.54 6.37
N VAL A 57 -10.08 14.47 7.03
CA VAL A 57 -9.48 14.24 8.36
C VAL A 57 -10.54 13.81 9.38
N SER A 58 -11.70 14.46 9.37
CA SER A 58 -12.81 14.10 10.26
C SER A 58 -13.36 12.69 9.98
N LYS A 59 -13.36 12.25 8.72
CA LYS A 59 -13.70 10.86 8.38
C LYS A 59 -12.67 9.87 8.95
N MET A 60 -11.41 10.25 9.00
CA MET A 60 -10.32 9.37 9.43
C MET A 60 -10.26 9.20 10.96
N ILE A 61 -10.30 10.29 11.71
CA ILE A 61 -10.11 10.31 13.17
C ILE A 61 -11.36 10.68 13.97
N GLY A 62 -12.45 11.06 13.30
CA GLY A 62 -13.72 11.51 13.89
C GLY A 62 -13.92 13.02 13.80
N SER A 63 -15.18 13.46 13.92
CA SER A 63 -15.55 14.87 13.93
C SER A 63 -15.39 15.46 15.33
N PRO A 64 -14.98 16.73 15.46
CA PRO A 64 -14.95 17.40 16.77
C PRO A 64 -16.33 17.50 17.41
N PRO A 65 -16.41 17.68 18.74
CA PRO A 65 -17.70 17.89 19.44
C PRO A 65 -18.51 19.02 18.81
N GLY A 66 -19.80 18.79 18.59
CA GLY A 66 -20.73 19.76 18.01
C GLY A 66 -20.81 19.74 16.47
N TYR A 67 -20.05 18.91 15.80
CA TYR A 67 -20.14 18.70 14.36
C TYR A 67 -20.92 17.43 14.00
N VAL A 68 -21.57 17.43 12.84
CA VAL A 68 -22.27 16.25 12.31
C VAL A 68 -21.30 15.08 12.18
N GLY A 69 -21.70 13.88 12.63
CA GLY A 69 -20.87 12.67 12.62
C GLY A 69 -19.94 12.49 13.83
N TYR A 70 -20.08 13.30 14.88
CA TYR A 70 -19.29 13.14 16.11
C TYR A 70 -19.47 11.75 16.74
N ASP A 71 -20.71 11.25 16.80
CA ASP A 71 -21.03 9.96 17.41
C ASP A 71 -20.54 8.73 16.60
N GLU A 72 -20.26 8.92 15.31
CA GLU A 72 -19.85 7.82 14.42
C GLU A 72 -18.38 7.41 14.62
N GLY A 73 -17.56 8.29 15.22
CA GLY A 73 -16.13 8.08 15.36
C GLY A 73 -15.37 8.15 14.01
N GLY A 74 -14.04 8.05 14.06
CA GLY A 74 -13.22 8.02 12.86
C GLY A 74 -13.09 6.62 12.26
N GLN A 75 -13.22 6.51 10.95
CA GLN A 75 -13.18 5.20 10.28
C GLN A 75 -11.85 4.47 10.49
N LEU A 76 -10.71 5.18 10.41
CA LEU A 76 -9.40 4.59 10.64
C LEU A 76 -9.20 4.27 12.12
N SER A 77 -9.48 5.23 13.01
CA SER A 77 -9.28 5.07 14.45
C SER A 77 -10.09 3.89 15.00
N GLU A 78 -11.36 3.73 14.59
CA GLU A 78 -12.20 2.62 15.03
C GLU A 78 -11.75 1.26 14.45
N LYS A 79 -11.35 1.22 13.18
CA LYS A 79 -10.86 -0.03 12.56
C LYS A 79 -9.59 -0.53 13.25
N VAL A 80 -8.62 0.36 13.51
CA VAL A 80 -7.36 0.01 14.19
C VAL A 80 -7.60 -0.35 15.65
N ARG A 81 -8.44 0.39 16.36
CA ARG A 81 -8.79 0.08 17.75
C ARG A 81 -9.40 -1.31 17.92
N ARG A 82 -10.22 -1.75 16.93
CA ARG A 82 -10.82 -3.10 16.93
C ARG A 82 -9.84 -4.18 16.50
N ASN A 83 -8.89 -3.85 15.63
CA ASN A 83 -7.93 -4.78 15.07
C ASN A 83 -6.50 -4.21 15.18
N PRO A 84 -5.91 -4.19 16.38
CA PRO A 84 -4.61 -3.58 16.59
C PRO A 84 -3.46 -4.34 15.92
N TYR A 85 -3.63 -5.62 15.68
CA TYR A 85 -2.66 -6.47 14.95
C TYR A 85 -3.12 -6.61 13.49
N SER A 86 -2.71 -5.67 12.66
CA SER A 86 -3.17 -5.61 11.26
C SER A 86 -2.15 -4.99 10.33
N VAL A 87 -2.31 -5.28 9.04
CA VAL A 87 -1.66 -4.55 7.95
C VAL A 87 -2.58 -3.42 7.52
N LEU A 88 -2.09 -2.18 7.61
CA LEU A 88 -2.80 -1.00 7.11
C LEU A 88 -2.29 -0.69 5.71
N LEU A 89 -3.13 -0.84 4.71
CA LEU A 89 -2.83 -0.48 3.33
C LEU A 89 -3.49 0.86 3.00
N PHE A 90 -2.68 1.91 2.86
CA PHE A 90 -3.08 3.20 2.30
C PHE A 90 -2.85 3.18 0.79
N ASP A 91 -3.93 3.03 0.04
CA ASP A 91 -3.88 2.91 -1.42
C ASP A 91 -3.98 4.28 -2.09
N GLU A 92 -3.15 4.53 -3.13
CA GLU A 92 -3.08 5.79 -3.86
C GLU A 92 -2.81 7.02 -2.98
N ILE A 93 -1.75 6.93 -2.15
CA ILE A 93 -1.41 7.94 -1.13
C ILE A 93 -1.24 9.35 -1.71
N GLU A 94 -0.84 9.48 -2.97
CA GLU A 94 -0.69 10.75 -3.67
C GLU A 94 -1.99 11.53 -3.83
N LYS A 95 -3.15 10.89 -3.71
CA LYS A 95 -4.46 11.52 -3.81
C LYS A 95 -4.94 12.15 -2.51
N ALA A 96 -4.32 11.80 -1.38
CA ALA A 96 -4.73 12.28 -0.07
C ALA A 96 -4.57 13.80 0.07
N HIS A 97 -5.53 14.44 0.76
CA HIS A 97 -5.40 15.85 1.14
C HIS A 97 -4.16 16.08 2.02
N PRO A 98 -3.47 17.22 1.91
CA PRO A 98 -2.28 17.52 2.72
C PRO A 98 -2.45 17.35 4.23
N ASP A 99 -3.65 17.62 4.77
CA ASP A 99 -3.93 17.47 6.21
C ASP A 99 -3.92 16.00 6.67
N VAL A 100 -4.20 15.06 5.76
CA VAL A 100 -4.10 13.61 6.03
C VAL A 100 -2.65 13.22 6.29
N PHE A 101 -1.69 13.81 5.56
CA PHE A 101 -0.27 13.56 5.77
C PHE A 101 0.20 13.98 7.18
N ASN A 102 -0.40 15.01 7.76
CA ASN A 102 -0.07 15.44 9.13
C ASN A 102 -0.46 14.35 10.15
N ILE A 103 -1.60 13.68 9.93
CA ILE A 103 -2.03 12.55 10.77
C ILE A 103 -1.10 11.35 10.57
N LEU A 104 -0.76 11.04 9.32
CA LEU A 104 0.16 9.94 9.03
C LEU A 104 1.55 10.21 9.63
N LEU A 105 2.04 11.45 9.59
CA LEU A 105 3.29 11.83 10.26
C LEU A 105 3.22 11.56 11.76
N GLN A 106 2.10 11.92 12.42
CA GLN A 106 1.91 11.64 13.85
C GLN A 106 1.92 10.13 14.12
N VAL A 107 1.24 9.33 13.27
CA VAL A 107 1.30 7.86 13.36
C VAL A 107 2.73 7.35 13.24
N LEU A 108 3.47 7.84 12.24
CA LEU A 108 4.83 7.39 11.94
C LEU A 108 5.85 7.83 13.00
N ASP A 109 5.63 8.96 13.67
CA ASP A 109 6.55 9.49 14.70
C ASP A 109 6.23 8.92 16.09
N ASP A 110 4.98 8.99 16.50
CA ASP A 110 4.55 8.69 17.87
C ASP A 110 4.02 7.26 18.02
N GLY A 111 3.65 6.62 16.91
CA GLY A 111 3.01 5.30 16.90
C GLY A 111 1.57 5.33 17.43
N HIS A 112 0.96 6.50 17.56
CA HIS A 112 -0.43 6.65 18.00
C HIS A 112 -1.05 7.95 17.49
N ILE A 113 -2.37 7.99 17.47
CA ILE A 113 -3.14 9.22 17.25
C ILE A 113 -4.15 9.40 18.39
N THR A 114 -4.61 10.62 18.57
CA THR A 114 -5.76 10.92 19.44
C THR A 114 -6.97 11.15 18.54
N ASP A 115 -8.03 10.36 18.75
CA ASP A 115 -9.28 10.53 18.00
C ASP A 115 -10.08 11.74 18.51
N ALA A 116 -11.17 12.07 17.81
CA ALA A 116 -12.02 13.20 18.16
C ALA A 116 -12.71 13.08 19.55
N HIS A 117 -12.78 11.87 20.10
CA HIS A 117 -13.29 11.61 21.47
C HIS A 117 -12.20 11.71 22.55
N GLY A 118 -10.98 12.11 22.18
CA GLY A 118 -9.84 12.16 23.10
C GLY A 118 -9.22 10.80 23.42
N ARG A 119 -9.62 9.73 22.72
CA ARG A 119 -9.08 8.38 22.94
C ARG A 119 -7.79 8.21 22.17
N LYS A 120 -6.80 7.64 22.83
CA LYS A 120 -5.52 7.27 22.21
C LYS A 120 -5.67 5.96 21.46
N VAL A 121 -5.37 5.97 20.16
CA VAL A 121 -5.36 4.79 19.28
C VAL A 121 -3.93 4.42 18.97
N ASP A 122 -3.53 3.21 19.33
CA ASP A 122 -2.17 2.70 19.20
C ASP A 122 -1.98 1.97 17.85
N PHE A 123 -0.93 2.35 17.11
CA PHE A 123 -0.54 1.77 15.82
C PHE A 123 0.76 0.96 15.91
N LYS A 124 1.35 0.82 17.10
CA LYS A 124 2.66 0.17 17.27
C LYS A 124 2.69 -1.30 16.88
N GLN A 125 1.55 -1.94 16.82
CA GLN A 125 1.40 -3.34 16.42
C GLN A 125 0.92 -3.50 14.97
N THR A 126 0.83 -2.39 14.21
CA THR A 126 0.42 -2.43 12.80
C THR A 126 1.62 -2.38 11.87
N ILE A 127 1.48 -2.99 10.69
CA ILE A 127 2.39 -2.79 9.57
C ILE A 127 1.71 -1.81 8.63
N ILE A 128 2.39 -0.71 8.30
CA ILE A 128 1.85 0.32 7.42
C ILE A 128 2.44 0.15 6.03
N ILE A 129 1.57 -0.04 5.04
CA ILE A 129 1.92 -0.10 3.63
C ILE A 129 1.24 1.07 2.94
N MET A 130 2.00 1.81 2.14
CA MET A 130 1.48 2.89 1.32
C MET A 130 1.76 2.57 -0.14
N THR A 131 0.73 2.58 -0.99
CA THR A 131 0.91 2.39 -2.43
C THR A 131 0.77 3.73 -3.15
N SER A 132 1.52 3.88 -4.23
CA SER A 132 1.42 5.04 -5.11
C SER A 132 1.63 4.64 -6.57
N ASN A 133 0.95 5.33 -7.46
CA ASN A 133 1.14 5.23 -8.90
C ASN A 133 2.08 6.32 -9.45
N VAL A 134 2.67 7.11 -8.58
CA VAL A 134 3.64 8.16 -8.94
C VAL A 134 4.85 7.53 -9.61
N GLY A 135 5.33 8.18 -10.68
CA GLY A 135 6.44 7.68 -11.47
C GLY A 135 6.09 6.55 -12.45
N ALA A 136 4.82 6.13 -12.54
CA ALA A 136 4.40 5.11 -13.50
C ALA A 136 4.79 5.45 -14.95
N GLN A 137 4.74 6.74 -15.34
CA GLN A 137 5.17 7.19 -16.66
C GLN A 137 6.68 7.05 -16.86
N ALA A 138 7.48 7.32 -15.84
CA ALA A 138 8.93 7.13 -15.89
C ALA A 138 9.32 5.64 -16.03
N ILE A 139 8.43 4.75 -15.59
CA ILE A 139 8.60 3.30 -15.73
C ILE A 139 8.23 2.82 -17.15
N ILE A 140 7.15 3.38 -17.74
CA ILE A 140 6.60 2.96 -19.03
C ILE A 140 7.41 3.56 -20.19
N GLU A 141 7.89 4.79 -20.06
CA GLU A 141 8.69 5.50 -21.04
C GLU A 141 10.10 5.78 -20.51
N PRO A 142 11.00 4.77 -20.46
CA PRO A 142 12.40 5.09 -20.21
C PRO A 142 12.86 6.02 -21.33
N LYS A 143 13.26 7.26 -20.99
CA LYS A 143 13.80 8.23 -21.95
C LYS A 143 14.84 7.51 -22.80
N LYS A 144 14.52 7.30 -24.07
CA LYS A 144 15.42 6.71 -25.08
C LYS A 144 16.55 7.71 -25.34
N LEU A 145 17.52 7.77 -24.47
CA LEU A 145 18.80 8.42 -24.71
C LEU A 145 19.79 7.32 -25.12
N GLY A 146 19.85 7.11 -26.45
CA GLY A 146 20.99 6.58 -27.19
C GLY A 146 21.58 5.25 -26.72
N PHE A 147 21.61 4.28 -27.67
CA PHE A 147 22.32 3.01 -27.64
C PHE A 147 21.76 1.91 -26.76
N MET A 148 21.00 1.02 -27.41
CA MET A 148 20.66 -0.30 -26.93
C MET A 148 21.95 -1.11 -26.75
N SER A 149 22.42 -1.24 -25.54
CA SER A 149 23.36 -2.28 -25.13
C SER A 149 22.58 -3.35 -24.41
N GLN A 150 22.65 -4.54 -24.91
CA GLN A 150 21.88 -5.73 -24.58
C GLN A 150 22.21 -6.35 -23.19
N ASP A 151 22.86 -5.69 -22.24
CA ASP A 151 23.42 -6.39 -21.09
C ASP A 151 23.39 -5.65 -19.74
N ASN A 152 22.26 -5.04 -19.32
CA ASN A 152 22.23 -4.67 -17.90
C ASN A 152 20.80 -4.42 -17.34
N GLU A 153 20.02 -5.48 -17.13
CA GLU A 153 18.73 -5.40 -16.41
C GLU A 153 18.88 -4.69 -15.05
N LYS A 154 20.01 -4.81 -14.38
CA LYS A 154 20.31 -4.10 -13.13
C LYS A 154 20.48 -2.59 -13.33
N GLN A 155 21.15 -2.16 -14.38
CA GLN A 155 21.34 -0.72 -14.65
C GLN A 155 20.02 -0.06 -15.08
N ASP A 156 19.21 -0.77 -15.85
CA ASP A 156 17.89 -0.29 -16.25
C ASP A 156 16.95 -0.17 -15.05
N TYR A 157 16.99 -1.11 -14.12
CA TYR A 157 16.26 -1.03 -12.86
C TYR A 157 16.70 0.17 -12.00
N GLU A 158 17.99 0.39 -11.82
CA GLU A 158 18.51 1.52 -11.02
C GLU A 158 18.18 2.87 -11.67
N ARG A 159 18.22 2.99 -12.99
CA ARG A 159 17.77 4.19 -13.70
C ARG A 159 16.29 4.46 -13.52
N MET A 160 15.47 3.40 -13.69
CA MET A 160 14.03 3.47 -13.46
C MET A 160 13.73 3.88 -12.03
N LYS A 161 14.35 3.24 -11.05
CA LYS A 161 14.22 3.55 -9.63
C LYS A 161 14.61 5.00 -9.32
N SER A 162 15.69 5.48 -9.90
CA SER A 162 16.14 6.87 -9.73
C SER A 162 15.12 7.86 -10.29
N GLY A 163 14.53 7.61 -11.46
CA GLY A 163 13.50 8.44 -12.05
C GLY A 163 12.22 8.48 -11.22
N VAL A 164 11.77 7.32 -10.74
CA VAL A 164 10.62 7.22 -9.85
C VAL A 164 10.86 7.98 -8.54
N MET A 165 12.04 7.79 -7.94
CA MET A 165 12.41 8.49 -6.70
C MET A 165 12.50 10.01 -6.86
N GLU A 166 12.85 10.51 -8.04
CA GLU A 166 12.83 11.93 -8.33
C GLU A 166 11.41 12.50 -8.31
N GLU A 167 10.44 11.80 -8.94
CA GLU A 167 9.03 12.18 -8.91
C GLU A 167 8.44 12.11 -7.48
N VAL A 168 8.79 11.09 -6.72
CA VAL A 168 8.38 10.93 -5.32
C VAL A 168 8.86 12.11 -4.47
N ARG A 169 10.11 12.53 -4.63
CA ARG A 169 10.68 13.68 -3.92
C ARG A 169 10.05 15.01 -4.30
N ARG A 170 9.47 15.14 -5.48
CA ARG A 170 8.72 16.32 -5.91
C ARG A 170 7.34 16.40 -5.26
N LEU A 171 6.68 15.25 -5.06
CA LEU A 171 5.32 15.14 -4.56
C LEU A 171 5.24 15.12 -3.03
N PHE A 172 6.14 14.40 -2.40
CA PHE A 172 6.09 14.19 -0.96
C PHE A 172 7.17 15.03 -0.25
N LYS A 173 6.78 15.61 0.87
CA LYS A 173 7.70 16.38 1.69
C LYS A 173 8.84 15.49 2.23
N PRO A 174 10.08 16.03 2.31
CA PRO A 174 11.22 15.26 2.82
C PRO A 174 11.01 14.71 4.22
N GLU A 175 10.29 15.44 5.09
CA GLU A 175 9.97 15.00 6.44
C GLU A 175 9.12 13.71 6.45
N PHE A 176 8.21 13.55 5.49
CA PHE A 176 7.39 12.34 5.34
C PHE A 176 8.23 11.16 4.82
N LEU A 177 9.01 11.39 3.77
CA LEU A 177 9.86 10.35 3.18
C LEU A 177 10.90 9.81 4.15
N ASN A 178 11.41 10.65 5.05
CA ASN A 178 12.40 10.25 6.07
C ASN A 178 11.82 9.33 7.17
N ARG A 179 10.48 9.16 7.24
CA ARG A 179 9.81 8.25 8.18
C ARG A 179 9.50 6.90 7.58
N ILE A 180 9.57 6.80 6.27
CA ILE A 180 9.38 5.54 5.57
C ILE A 180 10.62 4.68 5.75
N ASP A 181 10.43 3.44 6.17
CA ASP A 181 11.53 2.52 6.44
C ASP A 181 12.12 1.97 5.15
N GLU A 182 11.26 1.61 4.20
CA GLU A 182 11.66 1.02 2.92
C GLU A 182 10.74 1.49 1.79
N ILE A 183 11.33 1.77 0.64
CA ILE A 183 10.63 2.14 -0.58
C ILE A 183 10.94 1.09 -1.64
N MET A 184 9.91 0.37 -2.08
CA MET A 184 9.98 -0.62 -3.14
C MET A 184 9.41 -0.06 -4.45
N VAL A 185 10.12 -0.28 -5.55
CA VAL A 185 9.67 0.12 -6.88
C VAL A 185 9.35 -1.14 -7.67
N PHE A 186 8.08 -1.27 -8.08
CA PHE A 186 7.61 -2.38 -8.89
C PHE A 186 7.83 -2.08 -10.37
N HIS A 187 8.37 -3.06 -11.09
CA HIS A 187 8.45 -2.99 -12.54
C HIS A 187 7.21 -3.58 -13.21
N PRO A 188 6.94 -3.21 -14.47
CA PRO A 188 5.88 -3.82 -15.24
C PRO A 188 6.11 -5.32 -15.37
N LEU A 189 5.04 -6.09 -15.25
CA LEU A 189 5.10 -7.53 -15.40
C LEU A 189 5.46 -7.92 -16.83
N LYS A 190 6.41 -8.82 -16.98
CA LYS A 190 6.78 -9.41 -18.27
C LYS A 190 5.78 -10.52 -18.66
N LYS A 191 5.62 -10.83 -19.95
CA LYS A 191 4.71 -11.88 -20.43
C LYS A 191 4.81 -13.22 -19.68
N PRO A 192 6.00 -13.75 -19.34
CA PRO A 192 6.11 -15.01 -18.58
C PRO A 192 5.54 -14.91 -17.17
N GLU A 193 5.62 -13.75 -16.53
CA GLU A 193 5.08 -13.50 -15.19
C GLU A 193 3.56 -13.39 -15.24
N ILE A 194 3.03 -12.67 -16.23
CA ILE A 194 1.58 -12.59 -16.48
C ILE A 194 1.00 -13.99 -16.70
N ARG A 195 1.65 -14.84 -17.50
CA ARG A 195 1.21 -16.24 -17.71
C ARG A 195 1.16 -17.04 -16.41
N LYS A 196 2.14 -16.86 -15.52
CA LYS A 196 2.12 -17.52 -14.19
C LYS A 196 0.93 -17.06 -13.37
N ILE A 197 0.67 -15.75 -13.33
CA ILE A 197 -0.47 -15.17 -12.61
C ILE A 197 -1.79 -15.70 -13.18
N VAL A 198 -1.96 -15.67 -14.51
CA VAL A 198 -3.15 -16.21 -15.18
C VAL A 198 -3.38 -17.69 -14.78
N ASN A 199 -2.32 -18.50 -14.77
CA ASN A 199 -2.44 -19.90 -14.37
C ASN A 199 -2.88 -20.09 -12.92
N ILE A 200 -2.42 -19.23 -11.99
CA ILE A 200 -2.86 -19.24 -10.59
C ILE A 200 -4.34 -18.86 -10.48
N LEU A 201 -4.75 -17.78 -11.16
CA LEU A 201 -6.15 -17.32 -11.16
C LEU A 201 -7.09 -18.38 -11.77
N LEU A 202 -6.68 -19.02 -12.85
CA LEU A 202 -7.46 -20.09 -13.50
C LEU A 202 -7.60 -21.31 -12.58
N LYS A 203 -6.55 -21.75 -11.90
CA LYS A 203 -6.62 -22.83 -10.92
C LYS A 203 -7.57 -22.50 -9.76
N ASN A 204 -7.52 -21.26 -9.26
CA ASN A 204 -8.43 -20.80 -8.21
C ASN A 204 -9.89 -20.80 -8.69
N LEU A 205 -10.11 -20.37 -9.94
CA LEU A 205 -11.44 -20.42 -10.55
C LEU A 205 -11.94 -21.87 -10.73
N GLU A 206 -11.11 -22.77 -11.26
CA GLU A 206 -11.42 -24.21 -11.40
C GLU A 206 -11.83 -24.79 -10.04
N LYS A 207 -11.07 -24.52 -8.99
CA LYS A 207 -11.34 -24.98 -7.64
C LYS A 207 -12.69 -24.45 -7.12
N ARG A 208 -12.94 -23.15 -7.26
CA ARG A 208 -14.21 -22.53 -6.83
C ARG A 208 -15.42 -23.09 -7.59
N CYS A 209 -15.31 -23.28 -8.90
CA CYS A 209 -16.38 -23.86 -9.71
C CYS A 209 -16.69 -25.31 -9.29
N ALA A 210 -15.65 -26.10 -8.99
CA ALA A 210 -15.81 -27.45 -8.52
C ALA A 210 -16.47 -27.53 -7.13
N GLU A 211 -16.01 -26.70 -6.18
CA GLU A 211 -16.49 -26.70 -4.79
C GLU A 211 -17.88 -26.08 -4.61
N GLN A 212 -18.17 -24.98 -5.32
CA GLN A 212 -19.42 -24.23 -5.11
C GLN A 212 -20.53 -24.60 -6.08
N MET A 213 -20.18 -25.03 -7.29
CA MET A 213 -21.16 -25.29 -8.36
C MET A 213 -21.18 -26.74 -8.85
N GLY A 214 -20.25 -27.59 -8.42
CA GLY A 214 -20.11 -28.97 -8.91
C GLY A 214 -19.70 -29.05 -10.39
N ILE A 215 -19.18 -27.95 -10.97
CA ILE A 215 -18.85 -27.86 -12.39
C ILE A 215 -17.35 -28.07 -12.57
N GLN A 216 -16.96 -28.99 -13.44
CA GLN A 216 -15.59 -29.15 -13.87
C GLN A 216 -15.29 -28.23 -15.05
N LEU A 217 -14.46 -27.21 -14.82
CA LEU A 217 -14.03 -26.25 -15.84
C LEU A 217 -12.79 -26.82 -16.56
N LYS A 218 -12.87 -26.97 -17.89
CA LYS A 218 -11.71 -27.32 -18.71
C LYS A 218 -11.25 -26.09 -19.49
N ILE A 219 -10.07 -25.59 -19.18
CA ILE A 219 -9.49 -24.40 -19.82
C ILE A 219 -8.48 -24.87 -20.86
N THR A 220 -8.71 -24.50 -22.12
CA THR A 220 -7.83 -24.82 -23.25
C THR A 220 -6.58 -23.96 -23.26
N ASP A 221 -5.50 -24.43 -23.85
CA ASP A 221 -4.23 -23.70 -23.95
C ASP A 221 -4.34 -22.39 -24.75
N THR A 222 -5.33 -22.30 -25.64
CA THR A 222 -5.65 -21.08 -26.40
C THR A 222 -6.09 -19.92 -25.49
N VAL A 223 -6.67 -20.21 -24.31
CA VAL A 223 -7.06 -19.18 -23.32
C VAL A 223 -5.87 -18.77 -22.46
N ARG A 224 -4.83 -19.60 -22.38
CA ARG A 224 -3.61 -19.38 -21.60
C ARG A 224 -2.52 -18.64 -22.36
N SER A 225 -2.68 -18.46 -23.67
CA SER A 225 -1.70 -17.81 -24.57
C SER A 225 -1.89 -16.30 -24.63
#